data_b16a47b5ac516354e884aa9010ef6dda
#
_entry.id   b16a47b5ac516354e884aa9010ef6dda
#
_cell.length_a   1.000
_cell.length_b   1.000
_cell.length_c   1.000
_cell.angle_alpha   90.00
_cell.angle_beta   90.00
_cell.angle_gamma   90.00
#
_symmetry.space_group_name_H-M   'P 1'
#
loop_
_entity.id
_entity.type
_entity.pdbx_description
1 polymer ?
#
loop_
_entity_poly.entity_id
_entity_poly.type
_entity_poly.pdbx_seq_one_letter_code
_entity_poly.pdbx_strand_id
1 'polypeptide(L)'
;MQYALNIDIPDSGVLFEDMFFEHDGTVPAGRFIEPRIEAEIAFIMDSDLAGAEVSGADVIAATGSVAPALEILDTRIFRADPETGAQRVVFDTISDNAANAGVVLGDSRHADDAFDLRWVGAIAARNGEVEETGLGAGVLNDPVESMVWLVRRLAQYGDGLRTGDVVLSGSFIRPIEARNGDSFRADYGPFGAVHIDFA
;
A
#
# COMPACT_ATOMS: atom_id res chain seq x y z
N MET A 1 -3.31 -7.30 -9.50
CA MET A 1 -3.81 -5.94 -9.55
C MET A 1 -3.51 -5.21 -10.88
N GLN A 2 -2.30 -5.18 -11.40
CA GLN A 2 -1.92 -4.50 -12.66
C GLN A 2 -2.87 -4.82 -13.83
N TYR A 3 -3.26 -6.09 -14.02
CA TYR A 3 -4.22 -6.47 -15.05
C TYR A 3 -5.62 -5.86 -14.87
N ALA A 4 -6.07 -5.66 -13.64
CA ALA A 4 -7.40 -5.10 -13.35
C ALA A 4 -7.47 -3.59 -13.64
N LEU A 5 -6.33 -2.89 -13.60
CA LEU A 5 -6.22 -1.45 -13.83
C LEU A 5 -5.60 -1.10 -15.19
N ASN A 6 -5.31 -2.12 -16.03
CA ASN A 6 -4.63 -1.95 -17.32
C ASN A 6 -3.29 -1.20 -17.20
N ILE A 7 -2.54 -1.51 -16.13
CA ILE A 7 -1.22 -0.94 -15.84
C ILE A 7 -0.18 -2.01 -16.14
N ASP A 8 0.73 -1.74 -17.06
CA ASP A 8 1.75 -2.71 -17.52
C ASP A 8 3.02 -2.70 -16.65
N ILE A 9 3.21 -1.66 -15.83
CA ILE A 9 4.37 -1.48 -14.95
C ILE A 9 3.89 -1.09 -13.54
N PRO A 10 4.62 -1.46 -12.48
CA PRO A 10 4.37 -0.90 -11.14
C PRO A 10 4.48 0.63 -11.16
N ASP A 11 3.70 1.30 -10.36
CA ASP A 11 3.81 2.72 -10.08
C ASP A 11 4.31 2.95 -8.65
N SER A 12 4.64 4.19 -8.33
CA SER A 12 5.09 4.60 -7.01
C SER A 12 4.68 6.04 -6.73
N GLY A 13 4.34 6.31 -5.48
CA GLY A 13 4.04 7.63 -4.96
C GLY A 13 4.84 7.92 -3.70
N VAL A 14 4.65 9.11 -3.15
CA VAL A 14 5.29 9.56 -1.91
C VAL A 14 4.26 9.58 -0.80
N LEU A 15 4.58 8.98 0.33
CA LEU A 15 3.79 9.08 1.56
C LEU A 15 4.22 10.35 2.32
N PHE A 16 3.28 11.24 2.57
CA PHE A 16 3.51 12.45 3.36
C PHE A 16 3.05 12.22 4.81
N GLU A 17 3.64 12.95 5.76
CA GLU A 17 3.35 12.80 7.19
C GLU A 17 1.86 12.97 7.52
N ASP A 18 1.16 13.87 6.85
CA ASP A 18 -0.28 14.12 7.03
C ASP A 18 -1.21 13.07 6.42
N MET A 19 -0.65 12.05 5.76
CA MET A 19 -1.38 10.88 5.25
C MET A 19 -1.52 9.76 6.28
N PHE A 20 -0.78 9.79 7.40
CA PHE A 20 -0.83 8.73 8.40
C PHE A 20 -2.01 8.93 9.35
N PHE A 21 -2.85 7.91 9.45
CA PHE A 21 -3.96 7.82 10.40
C PHE A 21 -3.66 6.76 11.45
N GLU A 22 -4.15 7.01 12.67
CA GLU A 22 -4.00 6.07 13.78
C GLU A 22 -4.81 4.79 13.53
N HIS A 23 -4.26 3.65 13.92
CA HIS A 23 -5.00 2.38 14.03
C HIS A 23 -6.16 2.56 15.00
N ASP A 24 -7.34 2.00 14.67
CA ASP A 24 -8.61 2.24 15.37
C ASP A 24 -9.06 3.72 15.37
N GLY A 25 -8.45 4.55 14.51
CA GLY A 25 -8.82 5.95 14.34
C GLY A 25 -10.02 6.16 13.41
N THR A 26 -10.31 7.44 13.16
CA THR A 26 -11.42 7.84 12.28
C THR A 26 -10.96 8.86 11.26
N VAL A 27 -11.17 8.57 9.98
CA VAL A 27 -11.01 9.54 8.90
C VAL A 27 -12.13 10.59 8.98
N PRO A 28 -11.79 11.89 9.06
CA PRO A 28 -12.81 12.94 9.12
C PRO A 28 -13.66 12.98 7.85
N ALA A 29 -14.96 13.26 8.00
CA ALA A 29 -15.87 13.46 6.88
C ALA A 29 -15.34 14.54 5.90
N GLY A 30 -15.39 14.25 4.61
CA GLY A 30 -14.95 15.18 3.57
C GLY A 30 -13.43 15.31 3.41
N ARG A 31 -12.63 14.47 4.09
CA ARG A 31 -11.18 14.42 3.90
C ARG A 31 -10.80 13.97 2.49
N PHE A 32 -11.58 13.05 1.92
CA PHE A 32 -11.35 12.44 0.62
C PHE A 32 -12.52 12.67 -0.35
N ILE A 33 -12.28 12.49 -1.64
CA ILE A 33 -13.23 12.70 -2.74
C ILE A 33 -13.95 11.39 -3.08
N GLU A 34 -13.19 10.36 -3.44
CA GLU A 34 -13.68 9.03 -3.81
C GLU A 34 -12.76 7.95 -3.22
N PRO A 35 -12.68 7.84 -1.88
CA PRO A 35 -11.70 6.96 -1.25
C PRO A 35 -11.95 5.48 -1.54
N ARG A 36 -10.86 4.73 -1.59
CA ARG A 36 -10.86 3.26 -1.64
C ARG A 36 -9.81 2.72 -0.69
N ILE A 37 -10.08 1.52 -0.18
CA ILE A 37 -9.20 0.82 0.76
C ILE A 37 -8.51 -0.34 0.06
N GLU A 38 -7.21 -0.46 0.30
CA GLU A 38 -6.37 -1.58 -0.10
C GLU A 38 -5.68 -2.19 1.12
N ALA A 39 -5.44 -3.51 1.07
CA ALA A 39 -4.70 -4.22 2.10
C ALA A 39 -3.28 -4.50 1.61
N GLU A 40 -2.29 -4.13 2.43
CA GLU A 40 -0.88 -4.13 2.09
C GLU A 40 -0.01 -4.61 3.24
N ILE A 41 1.27 -4.82 2.96
CA ILE A 41 2.33 -4.97 3.96
C ILE A 41 3.18 -3.70 3.91
N ALA A 42 3.37 -3.05 5.05
CA ALA A 42 4.31 -1.95 5.19
C ALA A 42 5.68 -2.47 5.63
N PHE A 43 6.75 -1.94 5.04
CA PHE A 43 8.13 -2.13 5.44
C PHE A 43 8.61 -0.85 6.13
N ILE A 44 9.20 -0.97 7.31
CA ILE A 44 9.78 0.13 8.08
C ILE A 44 11.30 -0.06 8.05
N MET A 45 12.00 0.89 7.43
CA MET A 45 13.43 0.80 7.18
C MET A 45 14.24 1.12 8.44
N ASP A 46 15.21 0.27 8.77
CA ASP A 46 16.16 0.47 9.89
C ASP A 46 17.52 1.00 9.41
N SER A 47 17.80 0.86 8.13
CA SER A 47 19.00 1.42 7.50
C SER A 47 18.74 1.90 6.07
N ASP A 48 19.60 2.78 5.59
CA ASP A 48 19.54 3.27 4.21
C ASP A 48 19.75 2.15 3.21
N LEU A 49 18.99 2.16 2.11
CA LEU A 49 19.06 1.18 1.05
C LEU A 49 18.99 1.86 -0.32
N ALA A 50 20.07 1.72 -1.11
CA ALA A 50 20.16 2.32 -2.44
C ALA A 50 21.00 1.45 -3.38
N GLY A 51 20.78 1.62 -4.68
CA GLY A 51 21.58 0.99 -5.72
C GLY A 51 20.77 0.20 -6.74
N ALA A 52 21.33 0.06 -7.95
CA ALA A 52 20.67 -0.63 -9.06
C ALA A 52 20.72 -2.16 -8.95
N GLU A 53 21.63 -2.71 -8.13
CA GLU A 53 21.87 -4.15 -7.98
C GLU A 53 21.30 -4.71 -6.65
N VAL A 54 20.44 -3.94 -5.96
CA VAL A 54 19.82 -4.38 -4.70
C VAL A 54 19.08 -5.70 -4.90
N SER A 55 19.27 -6.63 -3.98
CA SER A 55 18.61 -7.93 -3.92
C SER A 55 17.54 -7.98 -2.82
N GLY A 56 16.69 -9.01 -2.81
CA GLY A 56 15.75 -9.25 -1.72
C GLY A 56 16.44 -9.46 -0.37
N ALA A 57 17.63 -10.04 -0.35
CA ALA A 57 18.40 -10.19 0.89
C ALA A 57 18.86 -8.82 1.46
N ASP A 58 19.22 -7.87 0.59
CA ASP A 58 19.57 -6.52 1.01
C ASP A 58 18.35 -5.77 1.56
N VAL A 59 17.17 -5.96 0.94
CA VAL A 59 15.90 -5.41 1.44
C VAL A 59 15.61 -5.92 2.85
N ILE A 60 15.65 -7.24 3.06
CA ILE A 60 15.39 -7.83 4.38
C ILE A 60 16.41 -7.32 5.41
N ALA A 61 17.68 -7.26 5.05
CA ALA A 61 18.73 -6.78 5.95
C ALA A 61 18.56 -5.28 6.33
N ALA A 62 17.99 -4.47 5.47
CA ALA A 62 17.75 -3.06 5.70
C ALA A 62 16.40 -2.76 6.38
N THR A 63 15.49 -3.74 6.44
CA THR A 63 14.16 -3.61 7.05
C THR A 63 14.22 -3.95 8.53
N GLY A 64 13.86 -3.01 9.39
CA GLY A 64 13.77 -3.24 10.84
C GLY A 64 12.50 -3.96 11.25
N SER A 65 11.37 -3.58 10.67
CA SER A 65 10.09 -4.20 10.96
C SER A 65 9.13 -4.17 9.77
N VAL A 66 8.11 -5.03 9.83
CA VAL A 66 7.00 -5.10 8.89
C VAL A 66 5.68 -4.98 9.64
N ALA A 67 4.65 -4.44 9.01
CA ALA A 67 3.34 -4.27 9.62
C ALA A 67 2.21 -4.56 8.63
N PRO A 68 1.05 -5.07 9.10
CA PRO A 68 -0.17 -5.02 8.31
C PRO A 68 -0.56 -3.57 8.09
N ALA A 69 -0.99 -3.22 6.88
CA ALA A 69 -1.34 -1.85 6.53
C ALA A 69 -2.64 -1.79 5.73
N LEU A 70 -3.36 -0.68 5.88
CA LEU A 70 -4.36 -0.24 4.93
C LEU A 70 -3.83 0.98 4.20
N GLU A 71 -3.87 0.95 2.88
CA GLU A 71 -3.73 2.13 2.06
C GLU A 71 -5.10 2.72 1.77
N ILE A 72 -5.22 4.04 1.88
CA ILE A 72 -6.38 4.79 1.43
C ILE A 72 -5.99 5.45 0.12
N LEU A 73 -6.54 4.95 -0.97
CA LEU A 73 -6.48 5.61 -2.26
C LEU A 73 -7.53 6.73 -2.32
N ASP A 74 -7.19 7.83 -2.98
CA ASP A 74 -8.17 8.82 -3.41
C ASP A 74 -7.78 9.34 -4.80
N THR A 75 -8.67 10.01 -5.49
CA THR A 75 -8.39 10.55 -6.81
C THR A 75 -8.71 12.03 -6.86
N ARG A 76 -7.73 12.84 -7.28
CA ARG A 76 -7.86 14.27 -7.53
C ARG A 76 -8.17 14.58 -9.00
N ILE A 77 -8.23 13.52 -9.82
CA ILE A 77 -8.60 13.59 -11.24
C ILE A 77 -9.76 12.64 -11.52
N PHE A 78 -10.53 12.89 -12.56
CA PHE A 78 -11.61 11.99 -12.98
C PHE A 78 -11.04 10.62 -13.38
N ARG A 79 -11.69 9.53 -12.97
CA ARG A 79 -11.35 8.17 -13.39
C ARG A 79 -11.61 7.94 -14.87
N ALA A 80 -12.63 8.62 -15.40
CA ALA A 80 -12.92 8.70 -16.82
C ALA A 80 -13.26 10.15 -17.16
N ASP A 81 -12.79 10.61 -18.31
CA ASP A 81 -13.13 11.94 -18.83
C ASP A 81 -14.65 12.03 -19.03
N PRO A 82 -15.33 13.02 -18.42
CA PRO A 82 -16.79 13.12 -18.46
C PRO A 82 -17.36 13.45 -19.84
N GLU A 83 -16.54 13.99 -20.77
CA GLU A 83 -16.99 14.36 -22.12
C GLU A 83 -16.73 13.24 -23.12
N THR A 84 -15.57 12.58 -23.04
CA THR A 84 -15.12 11.59 -24.01
C THR A 84 -15.28 10.15 -23.55
N GLY A 85 -15.39 9.91 -22.24
CA GLY A 85 -15.37 8.59 -21.62
C GLY A 85 -13.99 7.93 -21.59
N ALA A 86 -12.92 8.66 -22.00
CA ALA A 86 -11.57 8.13 -21.97
C ALA A 86 -11.14 7.80 -20.54
N GLN A 87 -10.66 6.57 -20.33
CA GLN A 87 -10.14 6.13 -19.02
C GLN A 87 -8.76 6.74 -18.79
N ARG A 88 -8.46 7.06 -17.52
CA ARG A 88 -7.11 7.48 -17.13
C ARG A 88 -6.11 6.37 -17.41
N VAL A 89 -4.88 6.77 -17.70
CA VAL A 89 -3.75 5.87 -17.93
C VAL A 89 -2.75 5.95 -16.77
N VAL A 90 -1.74 5.09 -16.76
CA VAL A 90 -0.73 5.03 -15.71
C VAL A 90 -0.05 6.39 -15.44
N PHE A 91 0.19 7.19 -16.47
CA PHE A 91 0.79 8.53 -16.33
C PHE A 91 -0.10 9.49 -15.55
N ASP A 92 -1.42 9.40 -15.72
CA ASP A 92 -2.38 10.19 -14.93
C ASP A 92 -2.32 9.79 -13.46
N THR A 93 -2.26 8.47 -13.19
CA THR A 93 -2.17 7.93 -11.82
C THR A 93 -0.87 8.35 -11.14
N ILE A 94 0.28 8.23 -11.83
CA ILE A 94 1.58 8.69 -11.30
C ILE A 94 1.57 10.19 -11.03
N SER A 95 0.98 11.00 -11.95
CA SER A 95 0.85 12.45 -11.78
C SER A 95 -0.02 12.85 -10.59
N ASP A 96 -0.93 11.96 -10.18
CA ASP A 96 -1.78 12.07 -9.00
C ASP A 96 -1.20 11.32 -7.79
N ASN A 97 0.14 11.28 -7.68
CA ASN A 97 0.89 10.61 -6.60
C ASN A 97 0.51 9.13 -6.42
N ALA A 98 0.36 8.38 -7.51
CA ALA A 98 -0.13 6.99 -7.53
C ALA A 98 -1.50 6.82 -6.84
N ALA A 99 -2.31 7.87 -6.76
CA ALA A 99 -3.56 7.97 -6.00
C ALA A 99 -3.40 7.80 -4.47
N ASN A 100 -2.18 7.81 -3.94
CA ASN A 100 -1.94 7.77 -2.50
C ASN A 100 -2.62 8.93 -1.78
N ALA A 101 -3.30 8.65 -0.68
CA ALA A 101 -4.05 9.65 0.10
C ALA A 101 -4.02 9.39 1.61
N GLY A 102 -3.88 8.15 2.04
CA GLY A 102 -3.77 7.83 3.45
C GLY A 102 -3.17 6.46 3.72
N VAL A 103 -2.64 6.29 4.93
CA VAL A 103 -2.03 5.05 5.42
C VAL A 103 -2.45 4.81 6.85
N VAL A 104 -2.80 3.57 7.17
CA VAL A 104 -3.02 3.10 8.54
C VAL A 104 -2.11 1.91 8.76
N LEU A 105 -1.28 1.96 9.81
CA LEU A 105 -0.40 0.86 10.18
C LEU A 105 -0.97 0.13 11.39
N GLY A 106 -1.02 -1.20 11.31
CA GLY A 106 -1.23 -2.03 12.49
C GLY A 106 0.07 -2.22 13.28
N ASP A 107 0.04 -3.12 14.27
CA ASP A 107 1.21 -3.40 15.11
C ASP A 107 2.36 -3.97 14.25
N SER A 108 3.53 -3.36 14.37
CA SER A 108 4.73 -3.79 13.67
C SER A 108 5.36 -5.03 14.32
N ARG A 109 6.05 -5.84 13.49
CA ARG A 109 6.82 -7.02 13.90
C ARG A 109 8.23 -6.91 13.34
N HIS A 110 9.22 -7.48 14.03
CA HIS A 110 10.57 -7.54 13.51
C HIS A 110 10.62 -8.27 12.16
N ALA A 111 11.45 -7.80 11.26
CA ALA A 111 11.55 -8.37 9.91
C ALA A 111 12.11 -9.80 9.90
N ASP A 112 12.87 -10.19 10.92
CA ASP A 112 13.41 -11.53 11.14
C ASP A 112 12.43 -12.48 11.89
N ASP A 113 11.28 -11.99 12.35
CA ASP A 113 10.19 -12.86 12.76
C ASP A 113 9.77 -13.71 11.54
N ALA A 114 9.82 -15.03 11.68
CA ALA A 114 9.80 -16.02 10.59
C ALA A 114 8.47 -16.08 9.80
N PHE A 115 8.05 -14.95 9.24
CA PHE A 115 6.94 -14.91 8.30
C PHE A 115 7.45 -14.99 6.85
N ASP A 116 6.99 -15.96 6.10
CA ASP A 116 7.07 -15.92 4.64
C ASP A 116 5.99 -14.94 4.14
N LEU A 117 6.39 -13.72 3.78
CA LEU A 117 5.47 -12.64 3.40
C LEU A 117 4.58 -13.00 2.21
N ARG A 118 4.99 -13.98 1.38
CA ARG A 118 4.17 -14.49 0.28
C ARG A 118 2.89 -15.16 0.78
N TRP A 119 2.95 -15.78 1.97
CA TRP A 119 1.84 -16.47 2.60
C TRP A 119 1.07 -15.64 3.63
N VAL A 120 1.50 -14.43 3.90
CA VAL A 120 0.70 -13.48 4.67
C VAL A 120 -0.55 -13.16 3.87
N GLY A 121 -1.70 -13.53 4.40
CA GLY A 121 -3.00 -13.28 3.77
C GLY A 121 -3.74 -12.16 4.49
N ALA A 122 -4.61 -11.45 3.78
CA ALA A 122 -5.56 -10.54 4.38
C ALA A 122 -7.00 -10.95 4.07
N ILE A 123 -7.86 -10.83 5.08
CA ILE A 123 -9.31 -10.84 4.96
C ILE A 123 -9.77 -9.42 5.21
N ALA A 124 -10.15 -8.71 4.14
CA ALA A 124 -10.62 -7.34 4.23
C ALA A 124 -12.14 -7.29 4.32
N ALA A 125 -12.64 -6.71 5.39
CA ALA A 125 -14.06 -6.57 5.67
C ALA A 125 -14.47 -5.10 5.74
N ARG A 126 -15.67 -4.80 5.23
CA ARG A 126 -16.35 -3.53 5.39
C ARG A 126 -17.62 -3.75 6.21
N ASN A 127 -17.80 -2.98 7.27
CA ASN A 127 -18.98 -3.08 8.16
C ASN A 127 -19.21 -4.50 8.71
N GLY A 128 -18.12 -5.26 8.91
CA GLY A 128 -18.15 -6.64 9.40
C GLY A 128 -18.38 -7.72 8.33
N GLU A 129 -18.64 -7.35 7.08
CA GLU A 129 -18.82 -8.29 5.97
C GLU A 129 -17.55 -8.37 5.12
N VAL A 130 -17.10 -9.59 4.80
CA VAL A 130 -15.90 -9.81 3.97
C VAL A 130 -16.16 -9.36 2.53
N GLU A 131 -15.35 -8.43 2.04
CA GLU A 131 -15.41 -7.91 0.67
C GLU A 131 -14.33 -8.52 -0.23
N GLU A 132 -13.11 -8.66 0.30
CA GLU A 132 -11.96 -9.15 -0.46
C GLU A 132 -11.03 -10.00 0.40
N THR A 133 -10.30 -10.88 -0.28
CA THR A 133 -9.21 -11.64 0.34
C THR A 133 -8.03 -11.73 -0.62
N GLY A 134 -6.82 -11.81 -0.08
CA GLY A 134 -5.63 -11.95 -0.91
C GLY A 134 -4.44 -12.49 -0.13
N LEU A 135 -3.37 -12.78 -0.87
CA LEU A 135 -2.08 -13.24 -0.34
C LEU A 135 -0.97 -12.29 -0.80
N GLY A 136 0.04 -12.10 0.03
CA GLY A 136 1.22 -11.30 -0.30
C GLY A 136 1.89 -11.71 -1.62
N ALA A 137 1.85 -12.99 -2.00
CA ALA A 137 2.31 -13.47 -3.30
C ALA A 137 1.60 -12.79 -4.49
N GLY A 138 0.46 -12.12 -4.28
CA GLY A 138 -0.20 -11.32 -5.31
C GLY A 138 0.58 -10.07 -5.72
N VAL A 139 1.55 -9.65 -4.90
CA VAL A 139 2.44 -8.52 -5.18
C VAL A 139 3.73 -9.05 -5.80
N LEU A 140 3.87 -8.94 -7.12
CA LEU A 140 5.07 -9.33 -7.89
C LEU A 140 5.63 -10.71 -7.53
N ASN A 141 4.79 -11.66 -7.11
CA ASN A 141 5.07 -12.98 -6.55
C ASN A 141 5.68 -12.98 -5.14
N ASP A 142 6.18 -11.85 -4.66
CA ASP A 142 6.75 -11.66 -3.31
C ASP A 142 6.73 -10.16 -2.97
N PRO A 143 6.19 -9.72 -1.82
CA PRO A 143 6.24 -8.32 -1.39
C PRO A 143 7.66 -7.74 -1.33
N VAL A 144 8.67 -8.57 -1.07
CA VAL A 144 10.08 -8.16 -1.09
C VAL A 144 10.53 -7.73 -2.48
N GLU A 145 10.01 -8.35 -3.54
CA GLU A 145 10.35 -7.99 -4.93
C GLU A 145 9.83 -6.61 -5.32
N SER A 146 8.71 -6.15 -4.72
CA SER A 146 8.25 -4.78 -4.93
C SER A 146 9.20 -3.75 -4.34
N MET A 147 9.78 -4.04 -3.19
CA MET A 147 10.83 -3.23 -2.56
C MET A 147 12.09 -3.18 -3.43
N VAL A 148 12.53 -4.33 -3.94
CA VAL A 148 13.68 -4.41 -4.87
C VAL A 148 13.41 -3.55 -6.11
N TRP A 149 12.21 -3.67 -6.68
CA TRP A 149 11.80 -2.86 -7.83
C TRP A 149 11.87 -1.36 -7.51
N LEU A 150 11.30 -0.93 -6.37
CA LEU A 150 11.26 0.47 -5.95
C LEU A 150 12.67 1.03 -5.78
N VAL A 151 13.56 0.34 -5.04
CA VAL A 151 14.94 0.81 -4.81
C VAL A 151 15.70 0.94 -6.13
N ARG A 152 15.60 -0.04 -7.02
CA ARG A 152 16.21 0.01 -8.35
C ARG A 152 15.63 1.14 -9.20
N ARG A 153 14.34 1.44 -9.04
CA ARG A 153 13.69 2.56 -9.70
C ARG A 153 14.23 3.89 -9.19
N LEU A 154 14.33 4.07 -7.87
CA LEU A 154 14.89 5.27 -7.24
C LEU A 154 16.36 5.50 -7.63
N ALA A 155 17.15 4.42 -7.72
CA ALA A 155 18.55 4.50 -8.13
C ALA A 155 18.76 5.13 -9.52
N GLN A 156 17.77 5.03 -10.43
CA GLN A 156 17.85 5.68 -11.75
C GLN A 156 17.81 7.22 -11.64
N TYR A 157 17.36 7.75 -10.52
CA TYR A 157 17.31 9.18 -10.21
C TYR A 157 18.38 9.60 -9.19
N GLY A 158 19.27 8.67 -8.79
CA GLY A 158 20.29 8.93 -7.79
C GLY A 158 19.76 8.97 -6.35
N ASP A 159 18.62 8.34 -6.12
CA ASP A 159 17.94 8.28 -4.81
C ASP A 159 17.83 6.83 -4.29
N GLY A 160 17.29 6.65 -3.08
CA GLY A 160 17.09 5.39 -2.40
C GLY A 160 16.17 5.56 -1.20
N LEU A 161 16.00 4.48 -0.45
CA LEU A 161 15.28 4.48 0.82
C LEU A 161 16.21 4.88 1.96
N ARG A 162 15.65 5.48 3.00
CA ARG A 162 16.39 5.97 4.18
C ARG A 162 15.87 5.32 5.45
N THR A 163 16.72 5.29 6.46
CA THR A 163 16.32 4.92 7.81
C THR A 163 15.07 5.67 8.26
N GLY A 164 14.07 4.95 8.71
CA GLY A 164 12.78 5.49 9.15
C GLY A 164 11.72 5.60 8.06
N ASP A 165 12.08 5.40 6.79
CA ASP A 165 11.08 5.38 5.72
C ASP A 165 10.07 4.24 5.92
N VAL A 166 8.80 4.55 5.67
CA VAL A 166 7.72 3.58 5.57
C VAL A 166 7.39 3.36 4.10
N VAL A 167 7.40 2.10 3.68
CA VAL A 167 7.13 1.74 2.28
C VAL A 167 6.00 0.72 2.23
N LEU A 168 4.96 1.01 1.46
CA LEU A 168 3.89 0.07 1.16
C LEU A 168 4.30 -0.84 0.01
N SER A 169 4.05 -2.14 0.17
CA SER A 169 4.48 -3.15 -0.82
C SER A 169 3.67 -3.18 -2.11
N GLY A 170 2.52 -2.56 -2.11
CA GLY A 170 1.48 -2.75 -3.12
C GLY A 170 0.40 -3.73 -2.65
N SER A 171 -0.81 -3.52 -3.11
CA SER A 171 -1.98 -4.25 -2.66
C SER A 171 -2.07 -5.65 -3.25
N PHE A 172 -2.53 -6.59 -2.45
CA PHE A 172 -2.86 -7.94 -2.87
C PHE A 172 -4.37 -8.24 -2.84
N ILE A 173 -5.20 -7.19 -2.69
CA ILE A 173 -6.66 -7.23 -2.88
C ILE A 173 -7.10 -6.21 -3.95
N ARG A 174 -8.33 -6.28 -4.42
CA ARG A 174 -8.92 -5.22 -5.23
C ARG A 174 -9.31 -4.04 -4.33
N PRO A 175 -9.21 -2.78 -4.81
CA PRO A 175 -9.62 -1.62 -4.05
C PRO A 175 -11.11 -1.67 -3.69
N ILE A 176 -11.45 -1.50 -2.42
CA ILE A 176 -12.82 -1.48 -1.90
C ILE A 176 -13.26 -0.04 -1.74
N GLU A 177 -14.38 0.36 -2.33
CA GLU A 177 -14.94 1.71 -2.15
C GLU A 177 -15.26 1.99 -0.68
N ALA A 178 -14.86 3.17 -0.20
CA ALA A 178 -15.16 3.65 1.14
C ALA A 178 -16.14 4.84 1.09
N ARG A 179 -17.04 4.91 2.06
CA ARG A 179 -18.04 5.96 2.20
C ARG A 179 -18.10 6.41 3.65
N ASN A 180 -18.63 7.60 3.87
CA ASN A 180 -18.92 8.07 5.24
C ASN A 180 -19.80 7.06 5.97
N GLY A 181 -19.44 6.73 7.20
CA GLY A 181 -20.10 5.74 8.05
C GLY A 181 -19.59 4.31 7.85
N ASP A 182 -18.68 4.06 6.91
CA ASP A 182 -18.05 2.73 6.74
C ASP A 182 -16.95 2.50 7.76
N SER A 183 -16.81 1.24 8.16
CA SER A 183 -15.74 0.73 9.02
C SER A 183 -14.98 -0.37 8.27
N PHE A 184 -13.66 -0.29 8.22
CA PHE A 184 -12.81 -1.24 7.53
C PHE A 184 -11.88 -1.95 8.49
N ARG A 185 -11.83 -3.27 8.38
CA ARG A 185 -10.88 -4.11 9.09
C ARG A 185 -10.21 -5.07 8.11
N ALA A 186 -8.90 -5.09 8.10
CA ALA A 186 -8.12 -6.14 7.46
C ALA A 186 -7.48 -7.04 8.54
N ASP A 187 -7.78 -8.31 8.49
CA ASP A 187 -7.24 -9.35 9.39
C ASP A 187 -6.22 -10.19 8.62
N TYR A 188 -4.97 -10.15 9.08
CA TYR A 188 -3.85 -10.88 8.50
C TYR A 188 -3.49 -12.13 9.30
N GLY A 189 -4.43 -12.64 10.11
CA GLY A 189 -4.21 -13.78 10.99
C GLY A 189 -3.07 -13.55 11.98
N PRO A 190 -2.11 -14.48 12.10
CA PRO A 190 -1.00 -14.32 13.05
C PRO A 190 -0.11 -13.09 12.78
N PHE A 191 -0.14 -12.55 11.57
CA PHE A 191 0.64 -11.35 11.21
C PHE A 191 0.08 -10.08 11.84
N GLY A 192 -1.20 -10.03 12.19
CA GLY A 192 -1.83 -8.91 12.88
C GLY A 192 -3.13 -8.46 12.21
N ALA A 193 -3.62 -7.29 12.60
CA ALA A 193 -4.78 -6.68 12.01
C ALA A 193 -4.65 -5.16 11.99
N VAL A 194 -5.44 -4.50 11.13
CA VAL A 194 -5.52 -3.05 11.04
C VAL A 194 -6.96 -2.63 10.81
N HIS A 195 -7.36 -1.50 11.39
CA HIS A 195 -8.73 -1.02 11.37
C HIS A 195 -8.79 0.50 11.23
N ILE A 196 -9.81 1.01 10.52
CA ILE A 196 -10.11 2.43 10.36
C ILE A 196 -11.60 2.65 10.14
N ASP A 197 -12.14 3.72 10.72
CA ASP A 197 -13.49 4.19 10.49
C ASP A 197 -13.53 5.42 9.59
N PHE A 198 -14.62 5.64 8.87
CA PHE A 198 -14.90 6.84 8.08
C PHE A 198 -16.11 7.57 8.69
N ALA A 199 -15.93 8.83 9.14
CA ALA A 199 -17.01 9.65 9.72
C ALA A 199 -18.01 10.13 8.66
#